data_c6ec964273dc25ad5b76e6d148dd7f7b
#
_entry.id   c6ec964273dc25ad5b76e6d148dd7f7b
#
_cell.length_a   1.000
_cell.length_b   1.000
_cell.length_c   1.000
_cell.angle_alpha   90.00
_cell.angle_beta   90.00
_cell.angle_gamma   90.00
#
_symmetry.space_group_name_H-M   'P 1'
#
loop_
_entity.id
_entity.type
_entity.pdbx_description
1 polymer ?
#
loop_
_entity_poly.entity_id
_entity_poly.type
_entity_poly.pdbx_seq_one_letter_code
_entity_poly.pdbx_strand_id
1 'polypeptide(L)'
;PVIHVTWWDAVAYCNWLSRKEGLPVAYREEGESEEGSLLDGNGNITTDITIVQGYRLPTEAEWEYAARGGQNTKGYKYAGSNNVNEVACYNDINTRVVGKKKPNELGLYDMTGNVFEWCHDWYDREYYSKSPRTNPIGPDRGEERSTKSNNGANLLYSRVASRSGEWPTNSDSETGFRIARTVF
;
A
#
# COMPACT_ATOMS: atom_id res chain seq x y z
N PRO A 1 2.66 -12.36 -6.97
CA PRO A 1 2.32 -10.96 -7.11
C PRO A 1 2.76 -10.40 -8.46
N VAL A 2 2.23 -9.23 -8.86
CA VAL A 2 2.80 -8.42 -9.92
C VAL A 2 4.08 -7.77 -9.40
N ILE A 3 5.12 -7.70 -10.22
CA ILE A 3 6.42 -7.08 -9.93
C ILE A 3 6.90 -6.33 -11.17
N HIS A 4 8.02 -5.64 -11.09
CA HIS A 4 8.53 -4.79 -12.16
C HIS A 4 7.53 -3.69 -12.56
N VAL A 5 6.92 -3.06 -11.57
CA VAL A 5 5.94 -1.99 -11.72
C VAL A 5 6.39 -0.76 -10.93
N THR A 6 6.35 0.39 -11.58
CA THR A 6 6.54 1.69 -10.94
C THR A 6 5.33 2.06 -10.09
N TRP A 7 5.44 3.09 -9.26
CA TRP A 7 4.29 3.68 -8.58
C TRP A 7 3.27 4.22 -9.59
N TRP A 8 3.75 4.78 -10.70
CA TRP A 8 2.91 5.30 -11.79
C TRP A 8 2.14 4.19 -12.49
N ASP A 9 2.74 3.03 -12.73
CA ASP A 9 2.03 1.85 -13.29
C ASP A 9 0.91 1.39 -12.36
N ALA A 10 1.16 1.40 -11.04
CA ALA A 10 0.15 1.03 -10.06
C ALA A 10 -1.02 2.04 -10.02
N VAL A 11 -0.75 3.34 -10.11
CA VAL A 11 -1.75 4.41 -10.24
C VAL A 11 -2.54 4.25 -11.54
N ALA A 12 -1.85 4.04 -12.66
CA ALA A 12 -2.50 3.83 -13.96
C ALA A 12 -3.43 2.61 -13.93
N TYR A 13 -3.00 1.51 -13.29
CA TYR A 13 -3.85 0.34 -13.08
C TYR A 13 -5.10 0.66 -12.25
N CYS A 14 -4.97 1.41 -11.15
CA CYS A 14 -6.10 1.84 -10.33
C CYS A 14 -7.12 2.64 -11.14
N ASN A 15 -6.65 3.61 -11.92
CA ASN A 15 -7.50 4.42 -12.79
C ASN A 15 -8.16 3.59 -13.91
N TRP A 16 -7.40 2.67 -14.53
CA TRP A 16 -7.95 1.74 -15.52
C TRP A 16 -9.07 0.87 -14.95
N LEU A 17 -8.85 0.29 -13.75
CA LEU A 17 -9.84 -0.55 -13.09
C LEU A 17 -11.10 0.25 -12.72
N SER A 18 -10.92 1.48 -12.22
CA SER A 18 -12.02 2.39 -11.92
C SER A 18 -12.89 2.64 -13.16
N ARG A 19 -12.28 3.02 -14.28
CA ARG A 19 -13.00 3.21 -15.55
C ARG A 19 -13.72 1.94 -16.02
N LYS A 20 -13.04 0.79 -15.91
CA LYS A 20 -13.62 -0.52 -16.30
C LYS A 20 -14.88 -0.86 -15.51
N GLU A 21 -14.94 -0.45 -14.25
CA GLU A 21 -16.09 -0.69 -13.37
C GLU A 21 -17.07 0.50 -13.32
N GLY A 22 -16.92 1.50 -14.18
CA GLY A 22 -17.81 2.65 -14.27
C GLY A 22 -17.69 3.61 -13.08
N LEU A 23 -16.54 3.61 -12.40
CA LEU A 23 -16.24 4.49 -11.28
C LEU A 23 -15.43 5.71 -11.74
N PRO A 24 -15.52 6.85 -11.03
CA PRO A 24 -14.58 7.94 -11.19
C PRO A 24 -13.14 7.46 -10.99
N VAL A 25 -12.19 8.05 -11.72
CA VAL A 25 -10.75 7.80 -11.47
C VAL A 25 -10.33 8.38 -10.13
N ALA A 26 -9.36 7.76 -9.49
CA ALA A 26 -8.88 8.17 -8.18
C ALA A 26 -7.67 9.11 -8.22
N TYR A 27 -7.00 9.23 -9.37
CA TYR A 27 -5.74 9.96 -9.49
C TYR A 27 -5.69 10.87 -10.71
N ARG A 28 -5.02 12.01 -10.57
CA ARG A 28 -4.41 12.73 -11.69
C ARG A 28 -3.36 11.83 -12.34
N GLU A 29 -3.36 11.79 -13.66
CA GLU A 29 -2.45 10.94 -14.42
C GLU A 29 -1.05 11.55 -14.53
N GLU A 30 -0.07 10.71 -14.82
CA GLU A 30 1.29 11.13 -15.12
C GLU A 30 1.31 12.10 -16.30
N GLY A 31 2.08 13.18 -16.21
CA GLY A 31 2.16 14.23 -17.21
C GLY A 31 1.08 15.32 -17.10
N GLU A 32 0.09 15.18 -16.22
CA GLU A 32 -0.86 16.24 -15.90
C GLU A 32 -0.30 17.19 -14.81
N SER A 33 -0.88 18.39 -14.69
CA SER A 33 -0.57 19.25 -13.55
C SER A 33 -1.02 18.58 -12.25
N GLU A 34 -0.18 18.64 -11.21
CA GLU A 34 -0.44 18.00 -9.91
C GLU A 34 -0.65 16.48 -10.03
N GLU A 35 0.14 15.85 -10.89
CA GLU A 35 0.12 14.40 -11.14
C GLU A 35 0.22 13.58 -9.85
N GLY A 36 -0.49 12.46 -9.79
CA GLY A 36 -0.53 11.58 -8.62
C GLY A 36 -1.35 12.10 -7.43
N SER A 37 -2.00 13.29 -7.56
CA SER A 37 -2.95 13.76 -6.57
C SER A 37 -4.24 12.95 -6.60
N LEU A 38 -4.85 12.75 -5.43
CA LEU A 38 -6.15 12.10 -5.31
C LEU A 38 -7.28 12.98 -5.84
N LEU A 39 -8.30 12.35 -6.40
CA LEU A 39 -9.50 12.99 -6.92
C LEU A 39 -10.74 12.52 -6.19
N ASP A 40 -11.64 13.45 -5.90
CA ASP A 40 -13.00 13.16 -5.46
C ASP A 40 -13.87 12.60 -6.61
N GLY A 41 -15.13 12.25 -6.32
CA GLY A 41 -16.05 11.73 -7.31
C GLY A 41 -16.42 12.70 -8.44
N ASN A 42 -16.07 13.99 -8.33
CA ASN A 42 -16.29 15.04 -9.32
C ASN A 42 -15.02 15.39 -10.11
N GLY A 43 -13.88 14.73 -9.80
CA GLY A 43 -12.59 14.99 -10.44
C GLY A 43 -11.82 16.18 -9.86
N ASN A 44 -12.20 16.68 -8.68
CA ASN A 44 -11.45 17.72 -7.98
C ASN A 44 -10.37 17.08 -7.09
N ILE A 45 -9.22 17.74 -6.98
CA ILE A 45 -8.14 17.31 -6.09
C ILE A 45 -8.63 17.33 -4.65
N THR A 46 -8.30 16.29 -3.91
CA THR A 46 -8.67 16.14 -2.51
C THR A 46 -7.54 15.50 -1.69
N THR A 47 -7.47 15.82 -0.41
CA THR A 47 -6.68 15.12 0.60
C THR A 47 -7.57 14.25 1.50
N ASP A 48 -8.88 14.27 1.31
CA ASP A 48 -9.82 13.43 2.04
C ASP A 48 -10.05 12.11 1.31
N ILE A 49 -9.38 11.05 1.79
CA ILE A 49 -9.50 9.71 1.21
C ILE A 49 -10.92 9.13 1.31
N THR A 50 -11.75 9.66 2.22
CA THR A 50 -13.11 9.12 2.46
C THR A 50 -14.07 9.46 1.33
N ILE A 51 -13.76 10.45 0.50
CA ILE A 51 -14.58 10.85 -0.66
C ILE A 51 -14.02 10.40 -2.01
N VAL A 52 -12.88 9.70 -2.02
CA VAL A 52 -12.31 9.07 -3.23
C VAL A 52 -13.11 7.82 -3.56
N GLN A 53 -13.78 7.81 -4.72
CA GLN A 53 -14.70 6.73 -5.10
C GLN A 53 -14.05 5.63 -5.93
N GLY A 54 -13.01 5.94 -6.68
CA GLY A 54 -12.27 5.01 -7.51
C GLY A 54 -11.35 4.08 -6.73
N TYR A 55 -10.82 3.08 -7.43
CA TYR A 55 -9.73 2.26 -6.90
C TYR A 55 -8.46 3.09 -6.78
N ARG A 56 -7.74 2.88 -5.70
CA ARG A 56 -6.49 3.57 -5.38
C ARG A 56 -5.50 2.65 -4.66
N LEU A 57 -4.29 3.09 -4.50
CA LEU A 57 -3.39 2.50 -3.54
C LEU A 57 -3.90 2.78 -2.11
N PRO A 58 -3.69 1.87 -1.15
CA PRO A 58 -3.94 2.19 0.24
C PRO A 58 -2.99 3.31 0.68
N THR A 59 -3.42 4.14 1.63
CA THR A 59 -2.46 4.95 2.38
C THR A 59 -1.59 4.02 3.23
N GLU A 60 -0.42 4.47 3.64
CA GLU A 60 0.45 3.69 4.52
C GLU A 60 -0.25 3.29 5.82
N ALA A 61 -1.04 4.21 6.38
CA ALA A 61 -1.82 3.95 7.59
C ALA A 61 -2.96 2.93 7.36
N GLU A 62 -3.66 2.99 6.23
CA GLU A 62 -4.68 1.99 5.86
C GLU A 62 -4.05 0.61 5.69
N TRP A 63 -2.91 0.55 5.01
CA TRP A 63 -2.17 -0.69 4.81
C TRP A 63 -1.80 -1.32 6.16
N GLU A 64 -1.21 -0.54 7.07
CA GLU A 64 -0.81 -1.02 8.40
C GLU A 64 -2.01 -1.41 9.25
N TYR A 65 -3.08 -0.62 9.25
CA TYR A 65 -4.31 -0.95 9.96
C TYR A 65 -4.90 -2.28 9.47
N ALA A 66 -4.95 -2.49 8.15
CA ALA A 66 -5.40 -3.73 7.55
C ALA A 66 -4.48 -4.92 7.89
N ALA A 67 -3.14 -4.72 7.83
CA ALA A 67 -2.17 -5.74 8.20
C ALA A 67 -2.27 -6.18 9.66
N ARG A 68 -2.59 -5.25 10.57
CA ARG A 68 -2.83 -5.52 12.00
C ARG A 68 -4.14 -6.24 12.31
N GLY A 69 -4.99 -6.46 11.30
CA GLY A 69 -6.30 -7.10 11.47
C GLY A 69 -7.45 -6.14 11.73
N GLY A 70 -7.25 -4.82 11.52
CA GLY A 70 -8.29 -3.82 11.69
C GLY A 70 -8.90 -3.84 13.09
N GLN A 71 -10.23 -3.80 13.17
CA GLN A 71 -10.98 -3.90 14.43
C GLN A 71 -10.86 -5.28 15.11
N ASN A 72 -10.46 -6.32 14.36
CA ASN A 72 -10.28 -7.69 14.86
C ASN A 72 -8.85 -7.97 15.32
N THR A 73 -8.01 -6.93 15.44
CA THR A 73 -6.59 -7.06 15.79
C THR A 73 -6.37 -7.84 17.08
N LYS A 74 -5.39 -8.73 17.05
CA LYS A 74 -4.92 -9.49 18.21
C LYS A 74 -3.55 -9.00 18.70
N GLY A 75 -3.07 -7.88 18.17
CA GLY A 75 -1.80 -7.29 18.56
C GLY A 75 -0.57 -8.10 18.14
N TYR A 76 -0.67 -8.91 17.11
CA TYR A 76 0.44 -9.71 16.61
C TYR A 76 1.56 -8.84 16.03
N LYS A 77 2.78 -9.38 16.12
CA LYS A 77 4.00 -8.75 15.56
C LYS A 77 4.00 -8.76 14.04
N TYR A 78 3.45 -9.81 13.45
CA TYR A 78 3.29 -10.03 12.01
C TYR A 78 1.80 -10.09 11.66
N ALA A 79 1.44 -9.93 10.41
CA ALA A 79 0.04 -9.96 10.00
C ALA A 79 -0.56 -11.37 10.18
N GLY A 80 -1.38 -11.54 11.23
CA GLY A 80 -2.09 -12.78 11.56
C GLY A 80 -1.37 -13.75 12.49
N SER A 81 -0.11 -13.48 12.95
CA SER A 81 0.59 -14.35 13.90
C SER A 81 1.80 -13.67 14.56
N ASN A 82 2.21 -14.20 15.73
CA ASN A 82 3.54 -13.94 16.29
C ASN A 82 4.62 -14.89 15.74
N ASN A 83 4.22 -15.96 15.07
CA ASN A 83 5.13 -16.88 14.39
C ASN A 83 5.23 -16.50 12.90
N VAL A 84 6.36 -15.95 12.51
CA VAL A 84 6.62 -15.49 11.14
C VAL A 84 6.46 -16.62 10.10
N ASN A 85 6.81 -17.85 10.45
CA ASN A 85 6.73 -19.01 9.53
C ASN A 85 5.29 -19.32 9.06
N GLU A 86 4.29 -18.94 9.84
CA GLU A 86 2.89 -19.17 9.50
C GLU A 86 2.36 -18.17 8.44
N VAL A 87 2.89 -16.95 8.44
CA VAL A 87 2.29 -15.82 7.72
C VAL A 87 3.19 -15.20 6.65
N ALA A 88 4.52 -15.41 6.72
CA ALA A 88 5.47 -14.76 5.83
C ALA A 88 6.07 -15.71 4.79
N CYS A 89 6.26 -15.19 3.59
CA CYS A 89 7.22 -15.70 2.63
C CYS A 89 8.51 -14.91 2.79
N TYR A 90 9.60 -15.57 3.22
CA TYR A 90 10.89 -14.92 3.47
C TYR A 90 12.06 -15.89 3.19
N ASN A 91 13.29 -15.36 3.19
CA ASN A 91 14.53 -16.10 2.84
C ASN A 91 14.51 -16.69 1.42
N ASP A 92 13.80 -16.04 0.50
CA ASP A 92 13.84 -16.39 -0.91
C ASP A 92 14.00 -15.10 -1.72
N ILE A 93 14.90 -15.14 -2.68
CA ILE A 93 15.13 -14.03 -3.61
C ILE A 93 14.06 -13.97 -4.72
N ASN A 94 13.19 -14.98 -4.77
CA ASN A 94 12.11 -15.06 -5.75
C ASN A 94 10.76 -14.83 -5.09
N THR A 95 9.87 -14.17 -5.81
CA THR A 95 8.46 -14.05 -5.43
C THR A 95 7.78 -15.43 -5.40
N ARG A 96 6.81 -15.58 -4.52
CA ARG A 96 6.03 -16.81 -4.40
C ARG A 96 4.59 -16.61 -4.85
N VAL A 97 3.96 -17.72 -5.20
CA VAL A 97 2.52 -17.74 -5.50
C VAL A 97 1.76 -17.19 -4.29
N VAL A 98 0.91 -16.21 -4.55
CA VAL A 98 0.11 -15.52 -3.53
C VAL A 98 -0.88 -16.44 -2.81
N GLY A 99 -1.23 -16.08 -1.56
CA GLY A 99 -2.28 -16.78 -0.81
C GLY A 99 -1.88 -18.18 -0.30
N LYS A 100 -0.59 -18.48 -0.15
CA LYS A 100 -0.11 -19.80 0.32
C LYS A 100 0.17 -19.85 1.82
N LYS A 101 0.26 -18.71 2.47
CA LYS A 101 0.45 -18.62 3.91
C LYS A 101 -0.89 -18.35 4.60
N LYS A 102 -0.90 -18.33 5.94
CA LYS A 102 -2.08 -18.04 6.73
C LYS A 102 -2.47 -16.56 6.54
N PRO A 103 -3.77 -16.26 6.31
CA PRO A 103 -4.23 -14.88 6.27
C PRO A 103 -4.26 -14.25 7.67
N ASN A 104 -4.39 -12.93 7.71
CA ASN A 104 -4.63 -12.21 8.95
C ASN A 104 -6.12 -12.27 9.36
N GLU A 105 -6.49 -11.53 10.40
CA GLU A 105 -7.84 -11.52 10.99
C GLU A 105 -8.93 -10.97 10.07
N LEU A 106 -8.55 -10.25 9.01
CA LEU A 106 -9.43 -9.74 7.94
C LEU A 106 -9.45 -10.66 6.71
N GLY A 107 -8.78 -11.80 6.74
CA GLY A 107 -8.67 -12.68 5.58
C GLY A 107 -7.67 -12.20 4.51
N LEU A 108 -6.81 -11.23 4.82
CA LEU A 108 -5.81 -10.71 3.90
C LEU A 108 -4.54 -11.56 3.94
N TYR A 109 -4.08 -11.93 2.75
CA TYR A 109 -2.88 -12.73 2.56
C TYR A 109 -1.67 -11.85 2.22
N ASP A 110 -0.48 -12.40 2.48
CA ASP A 110 0.82 -11.87 2.06
C ASP A 110 1.09 -10.42 2.56
N MET A 111 0.44 -10.03 3.69
CA MET A 111 0.69 -8.76 4.37
C MET A 111 2.02 -8.76 5.16
N THR A 112 2.78 -9.86 5.10
CA THR A 112 4.11 -10.01 5.68
C THR A 112 4.98 -10.80 4.69
N GLY A 113 5.92 -10.13 4.04
CA GLY A 113 6.83 -10.75 3.07
C GLY A 113 6.25 -10.85 1.65
N ASN A 114 6.89 -11.63 0.82
CA ASN A 114 6.69 -11.82 -0.62
C ASN A 114 7.26 -10.66 -1.46
N VAL A 115 6.67 -9.46 -1.38
CA VAL A 115 7.16 -8.24 -2.04
C VAL A 115 6.93 -7.01 -1.16
N PHE A 116 7.66 -5.94 -1.41
CA PHE A 116 7.26 -4.61 -0.99
C PHE A 116 5.99 -4.19 -1.73
N GLU A 117 5.17 -3.36 -1.10
CA GLU A 117 3.92 -2.91 -1.70
C GLU A 117 3.85 -1.39 -1.67
N TRP A 118 3.65 -0.79 -2.86
CA TRP A 118 3.44 0.63 -3.00
C TRP A 118 2.25 1.13 -2.21
N CYS A 119 2.43 2.25 -1.49
CA CYS A 119 1.37 3.03 -0.87
C CYS A 119 1.17 4.38 -1.57
N HIS A 120 0.05 5.03 -1.28
CA HIS A 120 -0.23 6.36 -1.81
C HIS A 120 0.76 7.41 -1.32
N ASP A 121 1.12 7.34 -0.05
CA ASP A 121 1.84 8.39 0.69
C ASP A 121 3.21 8.69 0.11
N TRP A 122 3.60 9.98 0.11
CA TRP A 122 5.01 10.33 0.09
C TRP A 122 5.68 9.84 1.38
N TYR A 123 6.90 9.35 1.27
CA TYR A 123 7.66 8.84 2.42
C TYR A 123 8.34 9.99 3.17
N ASP A 124 8.13 10.05 4.49
CA ASP A 124 8.92 10.83 5.44
C ASP A 124 9.13 9.97 6.69
N ARG A 125 10.40 9.74 7.03
CA ARG A 125 10.77 8.93 8.19
C ARG A 125 10.13 9.41 9.49
N GLU A 126 10.01 10.72 9.66
CA GLU A 126 9.51 11.35 10.87
C GLU A 126 8.01 11.71 10.81
N TYR A 127 7.32 11.33 9.72
CA TYR A 127 5.93 11.74 9.48
C TYR A 127 5.01 11.46 10.66
N TYR A 128 5.07 10.27 11.24
CA TYR A 128 4.14 9.87 12.31
C TYR A 128 4.37 10.59 13.64
N SER A 129 5.48 11.29 13.82
CA SER A 129 5.68 12.16 14.99
C SER A 129 4.79 13.41 14.97
N LYS A 130 4.30 13.80 13.78
CA LYS A 130 3.53 15.03 13.51
C LYS A 130 2.26 14.81 12.69
N SER A 131 1.94 13.56 12.35
CA SER A 131 0.77 13.25 11.50
C SER A 131 -0.56 13.53 12.21
N PRO A 132 -1.64 13.82 11.45
CA PRO A 132 -2.98 13.83 12.00
C PRO A 132 -3.33 12.45 12.55
N ARG A 133 -4.22 12.40 13.55
CA ARG A 133 -4.67 11.14 14.15
C ARG A 133 -5.70 10.39 13.30
N THR A 134 -6.36 11.13 12.39
CA THR A 134 -7.45 10.60 11.57
C THR A 134 -7.05 10.67 10.12
N ASN A 135 -7.15 9.54 9.41
CA ASN A 135 -6.92 9.40 7.97
C ASN A 135 -5.62 10.07 7.48
N PRO A 136 -4.44 9.78 8.07
CA PRO A 136 -3.19 10.34 7.57
C PRO A 136 -2.91 9.81 6.15
N ILE A 137 -2.44 10.71 5.28
CA ILE A 137 -2.15 10.43 3.86
C ILE A 137 -0.69 10.71 3.47
N GLY A 138 0.19 10.85 4.46
CA GLY A 138 1.57 11.24 4.23
C GLY A 138 1.75 12.77 4.13
N PRO A 139 2.99 13.24 3.91
CA PRO A 139 3.28 14.64 3.66
C PRO A 139 2.78 15.06 2.26
N ASP A 140 2.59 16.38 2.06
CA ASP A 140 2.09 16.93 0.79
C ASP A 140 3.03 16.70 -0.39
N ARG A 141 4.32 16.49 -0.13
CA ARG A 141 5.36 16.28 -1.13
C ARG A 141 6.52 15.45 -0.57
N GLY A 142 7.25 14.82 -1.47
CA GLY A 142 8.43 14.02 -1.16
C GLY A 142 9.17 13.65 -2.44
N GLU A 143 10.20 12.86 -2.31
CA GLU A 143 10.97 12.30 -3.42
C GLU A 143 10.68 10.80 -3.59
N GLU A 144 10.36 10.12 -2.49
CA GLU A 144 10.07 8.71 -2.41
C GLU A 144 8.61 8.47 -2.03
N ARG A 145 8.02 7.39 -2.53
CA ARG A 145 6.70 6.90 -2.09
C ARG A 145 6.89 5.84 -1.00
N SER A 146 5.97 5.81 -0.04
CA SER A 146 6.00 4.81 1.02
C SER A 146 5.78 3.41 0.45
N THR A 147 6.57 2.46 0.95
CA THR A 147 6.37 1.04 0.72
C THR A 147 6.19 0.29 2.04
N LYS A 148 5.34 -0.72 2.02
CA LYS A 148 5.03 -1.58 3.17
C LYS A 148 5.36 -3.04 2.86
N SER A 149 5.31 -3.90 3.87
CA SER A 149 5.80 -5.27 3.79
C SER A 149 7.31 -5.32 3.57
N ASN A 150 7.82 -6.40 3.01
CA ASN A 150 9.19 -6.54 2.49
C ASN A 150 9.28 -7.75 1.58
N ASN A 151 10.40 -7.91 0.86
CA ASN A 151 10.71 -9.07 0.03
C ASN A 151 11.13 -10.32 0.83
N GLY A 152 11.07 -10.30 2.16
CA GLY A 152 11.46 -11.41 3.00
C GLY A 152 12.96 -11.60 3.23
N ALA A 153 13.83 -10.78 2.66
CA ALA A 153 15.28 -10.94 2.81
C ALA A 153 15.76 -10.74 4.26
N ASN A 154 15.06 -9.95 5.06
CA ASN A 154 15.41 -9.72 6.45
C ASN A 154 14.19 -9.67 7.36
N LEU A 155 14.10 -10.64 8.27
CA LEU A 155 13.00 -10.77 9.25
C LEU A 155 12.81 -9.54 10.16
N LEU A 156 13.84 -8.72 10.38
CA LEU A 156 13.70 -7.51 11.18
C LEU A 156 12.76 -6.50 10.53
N TYR A 157 12.70 -6.48 9.21
CA TYR A 157 11.82 -5.60 8.43
C TYR A 157 10.47 -6.22 8.09
N SER A 158 10.22 -7.46 8.50
CA SER A 158 8.95 -8.17 8.24
C SER A 158 7.82 -7.82 9.22
N ARG A 159 8.04 -6.93 10.18
CA ARG A 159 6.99 -6.51 11.12
C ARG A 159 5.95 -5.65 10.40
N VAL A 160 4.69 -5.72 10.85
CA VAL A 160 3.62 -4.88 10.30
C VAL A 160 3.91 -3.38 10.38
N ALA A 161 4.69 -2.94 11.38
CA ALA A 161 5.11 -1.55 11.54
C ALA A 161 6.33 -1.15 10.69
N SER A 162 6.96 -2.09 9.97
CA SER A 162 8.10 -1.76 9.11
C SER A 162 7.63 -0.93 7.93
N ARG A 163 8.43 0.06 7.58
CA ARG A 163 8.15 1.03 6.51
C ARG A 163 9.44 1.40 5.79
N SER A 164 9.34 1.70 4.52
CA SER A 164 10.45 2.17 3.69
C SER A 164 9.95 3.20 2.70
N GLY A 165 10.86 3.90 2.05
CA GLY A 165 10.61 4.74 0.89
C GLY A 165 11.32 4.20 -0.33
N GLU A 166 10.75 4.45 -1.51
CA GLU A 166 11.33 4.08 -2.79
C GLU A 166 10.94 5.12 -3.85
N TRP A 167 11.84 5.37 -4.81
CA TRP A 167 11.60 6.31 -5.89
C TRP A 167 10.40 5.88 -6.74
N PRO A 168 9.43 6.77 -7.05
CA PRO A 168 8.20 6.40 -7.76
C PRO A 168 8.43 5.87 -9.18
N THR A 169 9.61 6.11 -9.74
CA THR A 169 10.04 5.62 -11.06
C THR A 169 10.81 4.30 -10.99
N ASN A 170 11.11 3.81 -9.77
CA ASN A 170 11.79 2.52 -9.64
C ASN A 170 10.86 1.37 -10.02
N SER A 171 11.45 0.34 -10.65
CA SER A 171 10.75 -0.85 -11.15
C SER A 171 11.69 -2.04 -11.01
N ASP A 172 11.47 -2.84 -9.99
CA ASP A 172 12.32 -3.98 -9.63
C ASP A 172 11.53 -5.27 -9.43
N SER A 173 12.24 -6.36 -9.13
CA SER A 173 11.65 -7.67 -8.89
C SER A 173 11.11 -7.88 -7.47
N GLU A 174 11.18 -6.85 -6.63
CA GLU A 174 10.88 -6.93 -5.21
C GLU A 174 9.66 -6.10 -4.81
N THR A 175 9.18 -5.22 -5.70
CA THR A 175 8.12 -4.26 -5.42
C THR A 175 6.91 -4.49 -6.33
N GLY A 176 5.75 -4.57 -5.69
CA GLY A 176 4.44 -4.68 -6.32
C GLY A 176 3.43 -3.75 -5.63
N PHE A 177 2.15 -4.07 -5.69
CA PHE A 177 1.12 -3.27 -5.01
C PHE A 177 -0.14 -4.08 -4.71
N ARG A 178 -0.97 -3.52 -3.85
CA ARG A 178 -2.39 -3.88 -3.67
C ARG A 178 -3.27 -2.67 -3.81
N ILE A 179 -4.54 -2.90 -4.07
CA ILE A 179 -5.52 -1.83 -4.26
C ILE A 179 -6.43 -1.71 -3.04
N ALA A 180 -6.96 -0.50 -2.84
CA ALA A 180 -7.99 -0.17 -1.87
C ALA A 180 -9.13 0.58 -2.57
N ARG A 181 -10.30 0.58 -1.94
CA ARG A 181 -11.45 1.37 -2.37
C ARG A 181 -12.29 1.77 -1.17
N THR A 182 -12.75 3.01 -1.16
CA THR A 182 -13.76 3.46 -0.19
C THR A 182 -15.13 2.89 -0.61
N VAL A 183 -15.86 2.34 0.35
CA VAL A 183 -17.23 1.82 0.14
C VAL A 183 -18.19 2.83 0.72
N PHE A 184 -19.17 3.27 -0.07
CA PHE A 184 -20.21 4.24 0.28
C PHE A 184 -21.55 3.55 0.52
#